data_d6ccaf2e369b2bfb33a03894ee1f0696
#
_entry.id   d6ccaf2e369b2bfb33a03894ee1f0696
#
_cell.length_a   1.000
_cell.length_b   1.000
_cell.length_c   1.000
_cell.angle_alpha   90.00
_cell.angle_beta   90.00
_cell.angle_gamma   90.00
#
_symmetry.space_group_name_H-M   'P 1'
#
loop_
_entity.id
_entity.type
_entity.pdbx_description
1 polymer ?
#
loop_
_entity_poly.entity_id
_entity_poly.type
_entity_poly.pdbx_seq_one_letter_code
_entity_poly.pdbx_strand_id
1 'polypeptide(L)'
;MLYKYTKKYAKDAEVINFGCFVDEDENYTYVEIALLIGMLINNHIVDFVVTGCSSGQGMMLACNSMPGVLCGYVPTAKDAYLFAQINNGNVVSLPLGEEYTYTGEKNLEETIQALFSEPFGGGYPKSEAKRKIADAKKLKEIKAKSQIDFEMFLNKLDPDMVKKAKYKMHNSFNLIDDKQCN
;
A
#
# COMPACT_ATOMS: atom_id res chain seq x y z
N MET A 1 -8.84 4.24 11.49
CA MET A 1 -9.54 3.02 11.06
C MET A 1 -8.62 2.05 10.33
N LEU A 2 -7.92 2.42 9.26
CA LEU A 2 -7.01 1.50 8.52
C LEU A 2 -6.03 0.78 9.44
N TYR A 3 -5.27 1.50 10.26
CA TYR A 3 -4.31 0.92 11.20
C TYR A 3 -4.96 -0.08 12.17
N LYS A 4 -6.12 0.27 12.74
CA LYS A 4 -6.87 -0.59 13.68
C LYS A 4 -7.19 -1.96 13.05
N TYR A 5 -7.75 -1.95 11.84
CA TYR A 5 -8.17 -3.19 11.19
C TYR A 5 -6.99 -3.95 10.58
N THR A 6 -5.99 -3.26 10.01
CA THR A 6 -4.77 -3.92 9.55
C THR A 6 -4.08 -4.65 10.70
N LYS A 7 -3.91 -4.01 11.86
CA LYS A 7 -3.33 -4.64 13.06
C LYS A 7 -4.17 -5.82 13.58
N LYS A 8 -5.50 -5.75 13.43
CA LYS A 8 -6.40 -6.83 13.86
C LYS A 8 -6.28 -8.08 12.99
N TYR A 9 -6.07 -7.93 11.69
CA TYR A 9 -6.16 -9.04 10.73
C TYR A 9 -4.82 -9.49 10.15
N ALA A 10 -3.80 -8.64 10.07
CA ALA A 10 -2.44 -9.02 9.68
C ALA A 10 -1.65 -9.60 10.88
N LYS A 11 -2.10 -10.75 11.39
CA LYS A 11 -1.66 -11.32 12.68
C LYS A 11 -0.20 -11.75 12.70
N ASP A 12 0.36 -12.12 11.54
CA ASP A 12 1.72 -12.63 11.40
C ASP A 12 2.70 -11.54 10.93
N ALA A 13 2.29 -10.26 11.01
CA ALA A 13 3.09 -9.11 10.59
C ALA A 13 3.19 -8.05 11.69
N GLU A 14 4.31 -7.39 11.76
CA GLU A 14 4.43 -6.12 12.47
C GLU A 14 3.72 -5.03 11.64
N VAL A 15 2.80 -4.29 12.27
CA VAL A 15 2.02 -3.25 11.59
C VAL A 15 2.45 -1.87 12.09
N ILE A 16 3.03 -1.09 11.19
CA ILE A 16 3.54 0.25 11.44
C ILE A 16 2.58 1.29 10.85
N ASN A 17 2.29 2.35 11.58
CA ASN A 17 1.44 3.44 11.11
C ASN A 17 2.29 4.61 10.60
N PHE A 18 2.42 4.73 9.28
CA PHE A 18 3.03 5.88 8.60
C PHE A 18 2.01 6.95 8.18
N GLY A 19 0.74 6.77 8.54
CA GLY A 19 -0.36 7.63 8.11
C GLY A 19 -0.19 9.09 8.49
N CYS A 20 -1.05 9.95 7.93
CA CYS A 20 -1.15 11.34 8.36
C CYS A 20 -1.85 11.37 9.72
N PHE A 21 -1.20 11.97 10.70
CA PHE A 21 -1.74 12.18 12.03
C PHE A 21 -2.41 13.57 12.10
N VAL A 22 -3.39 13.72 13.01
CA VAL A 22 -4.15 14.98 13.16
C VAL A 22 -3.25 16.14 13.58
N ASP A 23 -2.19 15.84 14.35
CA ASP A 23 -1.27 16.82 14.94
C ASP A 23 0.00 17.03 14.10
N GLU A 24 0.00 16.62 12.82
CA GLU A 24 1.13 16.88 11.93
C GLU A 24 1.13 18.33 11.45
N ASP A 25 2.29 18.98 11.52
CA ASP A 25 2.48 20.35 11.03
C ASP A 25 2.39 20.47 9.49
N GLU A 26 2.57 19.35 8.79
CA GLU A 26 2.63 19.26 7.34
C GLU A 26 1.43 18.53 6.72
N ASN A 27 0.87 19.11 5.67
CA ASN A 27 -0.14 18.45 4.84
C ASN A 27 0.53 17.69 3.70
N TYR A 28 0.13 16.45 3.49
CA TYR A 28 0.63 15.59 2.42
C TYR A 28 -0.44 15.29 1.40
N THR A 29 -0.11 15.47 0.13
CA THR A 29 -0.95 15.03 -0.98
C THR A 29 -0.84 13.51 -1.17
N TYR A 30 -1.81 12.90 -1.84
CA TYR A 30 -1.74 11.47 -2.17
C TYR A 30 -0.53 11.12 -3.05
N VAL A 31 -0.01 12.07 -3.84
CA VAL A 31 1.20 11.88 -4.66
C VAL A 31 2.45 11.81 -3.79
N GLU A 32 2.58 12.69 -2.80
CA GLU A 32 3.69 12.69 -1.85
C GLU A 32 3.68 11.43 -0.97
N ILE A 33 2.49 10.99 -0.54
CA ILE A 33 2.34 9.72 0.19
C ILE A 33 2.69 8.52 -0.71
N ALA A 34 2.32 8.54 -2.00
CA ALA A 34 2.71 7.48 -2.92
C ALA A 34 4.24 7.42 -3.11
N LEU A 35 4.92 8.57 -3.13
CA LEU A 35 6.39 8.62 -3.17
C LEU A 35 7.00 8.02 -1.88
N LEU A 36 6.47 8.35 -0.71
CA LEU A 36 6.85 7.72 0.55
C LEU A 36 6.67 6.19 0.49
N ILE A 37 5.53 5.71 -0.01
CA ILE A 37 5.27 4.27 -0.19
C ILE A 37 6.31 3.64 -1.12
N GLY A 38 6.65 4.31 -2.22
CA GLY A 38 7.73 3.89 -3.12
C GLY A 38 9.08 3.75 -2.40
N MET A 39 9.43 4.71 -1.53
CA MET A 39 10.64 4.65 -0.71
C MET A 39 10.61 3.47 0.27
N LEU A 40 9.51 3.27 0.98
CA LEU A 40 9.36 2.19 1.97
C LEU A 40 9.51 0.80 1.33
N ILE A 41 8.87 0.58 0.18
CA ILE A 41 8.93 -0.70 -0.55
C ILE A 41 10.31 -0.94 -1.16
N ASN A 42 10.91 0.04 -1.85
CA ASN A 42 12.18 -0.15 -2.54
C ASN A 42 13.38 -0.25 -1.59
N ASN A 43 13.29 0.35 -0.41
CA ASN A 43 14.31 0.19 0.64
C ASN A 43 14.05 -1.02 1.56
N HIS A 44 13.07 -1.86 1.24
CA HIS A 44 12.71 -3.06 2.03
C HIS A 44 12.41 -2.76 3.51
N ILE A 45 11.87 -1.57 3.78
CA ILE A 45 11.45 -1.17 5.13
C ILE A 45 10.14 -1.85 5.49
N VAL A 46 9.26 -2.01 4.49
CA VAL A 46 8.01 -2.76 4.61
C VAL A 46 7.82 -3.69 3.41
N ASP A 47 7.15 -4.81 3.61
CA ASP A 47 6.83 -5.78 2.55
C ASP A 47 5.50 -5.47 1.86
N PHE A 48 4.59 -4.82 2.59
CA PHE A 48 3.23 -4.53 2.13
C PHE A 48 2.67 -3.24 2.72
N VAL A 49 1.87 -2.50 1.94
CA VAL A 49 1.23 -1.26 2.39
C VAL A 49 -0.28 -1.30 2.17
N VAL A 50 -1.03 -0.95 3.23
CA VAL A 50 -2.46 -0.64 3.15
C VAL A 50 -2.63 0.87 3.19
N THR A 51 -3.16 1.45 2.13
CA THR A 51 -3.36 2.90 1.99
C THR A 51 -4.72 3.23 1.37
N GLY A 52 -4.98 4.49 1.12
CA GLY A 52 -6.19 4.95 0.47
C GLY A 52 -6.21 6.46 0.28
N CYS A 53 -7.20 6.93 -0.44
CA CYS A 53 -7.56 8.35 -0.53
C CYS A 53 -9.08 8.44 -0.65
N SER A 54 -9.64 9.61 -0.87
CA SER A 54 -11.10 9.77 -0.97
C SER A 54 -11.75 8.76 -1.92
N SER A 55 -11.30 8.66 -3.17
CA SER A 55 -11.81 7.67 -4.14
C SER A 55 -11.03 6.35 -4.14
N GLY A 56 -9.82 6.32 -3.58
CA GLY A 56 -8.86 5.20 -3.69
C GLY A 56 -8.15 5.10 -5.04
N GLN A 57 -8.74 5.66 -6.11
CA GLN A 57 -8.20 5.53 -7.46
C GLN A 57 -6.96 6.40 -7.70
N GLY A 58 -6.98 7.64 -7.24
CA GLY A 58 -5.82 8.54 -7.34
C GLY A 58 -4.59 7.97 -6.64
N MET A 59 -4.76 7.43 -5.44
CA MET A 59 -3.68 6.77 -4.71
C MET A 59 -3.18 5.52 -5.45
N MET A 60 -4.07 4.70 -6.00
CA MET A 60 -3.69 3.53 -6.80
C MET A 60 -2.83 3.94 -8.01
N LEU A 61 -3.25 4.96 -8.78
CA LEU A 61 -2.51 5.45 -9.95
C LEU A 61 -1.14 6.01 -9.55
N ALA A 62 -1.09 6.83 -8.50
CA ALA A 62 0.15 7.40 -8.00
C ALA A 62 1.13 6.32 -7.52
N CYS A 63 0.66 5.34 -6.74
CA CYS A 63 1.47 4.21 -6.30
C CYS A 63 2.01 3.39 -7.49
N ASN A 64 1.19 3.10 -8.49
CA ASN A 64 1.62 2.35 -9.68
C ASN A 64 2.60 3.14 -10.58
N SER A 65 2.71 4.46 -10.40
CA SER A 65 3.72 5.28 -11.07
C SER A 65 5.11 5.16 -10.41
N MET A 66 5.19 4.60 -9.21
CA MET A 66 6.46 4.37 -8.51
C MET A 66 7.11 3.07 -8.99
N PRO A 67 8.44 3.05 -9.26
CA PRO A 67 9.17 1.82 -9.52
C PRO A 67 8.96 0.79 -8.42
N GLY A 68 8.84 -0.48 -8.78
CA GLY A 68 8.71 -1.60 -7.84
C GLY A 68 7.35 -1.74 -7.15
N VAL A 69 6.41 -0.78 -7.31
CA VAL A 69 5.09 -0.82 -6.67
C VAL A 69 4.03 -1.43 -7.58
N LEU A 70 3.32 -2.43 -7.07
CA LEU A 70 2.13 -3.02 -7.69
C LEU A 70 0.94 -2.81 -6.76
N CYS A 71 0.14 -1.79 -7.05
CA CYS A 71 -0.99 -1.36 -6.23
C CYS A 71 -2.31 -1.77 -6.85
N GLY A 72 -3.16 -2.44 -6.06
CA GLY A 72 -4.54 -2.74 -6.41
C GLY A 72 -5.53 -1.78 -5.78
N TYR A 73 -6.61 -1.45 -6.50
CA TYR A 73 -7.78 -0.79 -5.94
C TYR A 73 -8.74 -1.86 -5.40
N VAL A 74 -9.03 -1.81 -4.11
CA VAL A 74 -9.81 -2.88 -3.42
C VAL A 74 -10.97 -2.28 -2.63
N PRO A 75 -12.08 -1.94 -3.29
CA PRO A 75 -13.24 -1.32 -2.64
C PRO A 75 -14.10 -2.30 -1.84
N THR A 76 -13.97 -3.61 -2.07
CA THR A 76 -14.78 -4.65 -1.42
C THR A 76 -13.93 -5.82 -0.93
N ALA A 77 -14.49 -6.62 -0.01
CA ALA A 77 -13.87 -7.85 0.49
C ALA A 77 -13.50 -8.83 -0.64
N LYS A 78 -14.36 -8.94 -1.66
CA LYS A 78 -14.08 -9.80 -2.81
C LYS A 78 -12.88 -9.31 -3.62
N ASP A 79 -12.79 -8.00 -3.87
CA ASP A 79 -11.67 -7.43 -4.61
C ASP A 79 -10.35 -7.61 -3.84
N ALA A 80 -10.37 -7.39 -2.52
CA ALA A 80 -9.22 -7.58 -1.65
C ALA A 80 -8.73 -9.03 -1.64
N TYR A 81 -9.63 -9.99 -1.49
CA TYR A 81 -9.30 -11.42 -1.56
C TYR A 81 -8.69 -11.80 -2.91
N LEU A 82 -9.34 -11.40 -4.01
CA LEU A 82 -8.85 -11.71 -5.35
C LEU A 82 -7.50 -11.07 -5.65
N PHE A 83 -7.30 -9.82 -5.21
CA PHE A 83 -6.01 -9.15 -5.33
C PHE A 83 -4.91 -9.91 -4.59
N ALA A 84 -5.15 -10.27 -3.34
CA ALA A 84 -4.19 -11.04 -2.54
C ALA A 84 -3.86 -12.39 -3.20
N GLN A 85 -4.86 -13.14 -3.64
CA GLN A 85 -4.70 -14.49 -4.16
C GLN A 85 -4.17 -14.55 -5.59
N ILE A 86 -4.56 -13.60 -6.46
CA ILE A 86 -4.25 -13.66 -7.90
C ILE A 86 -3.09 -12.72 -8.24
N ASN A 87 -3.19 -11.45 -7.86
CA ASN A 87 -2.25 -10.43 -8.31
C ASN A 87 -0.99 -10.39 -7.45
N ASN A 88 -1.12 -10.71 -6.16
CA ASN A 88 0.01 -10.77 -5.24
C ASN A 88 0.90 -9.51 -5.34
N GLY A 89 0.25 -8.33 -5.36
CA GLY A 89 0.92 -7.04 -5.34
C GLY A 89 1.44 -6.69 -3.94
N ASN A 90 2.05 -5.54 -3.79
CA ASN A 90 2.66 -5.09 -2.53
C ASN A 90 2.01 -3.84 -1.94
N VAL A 91 0.97 -3.30 -2.58
CA VAL A 91 0.19 -2.17 -2.06
C VAL A 91 -1.29 -2.37 -2.39
N VAL A 92 -2.18 -2.00 -1.47
CA VAL A 92 -3.60 -1.85 -1.76
C VAL A 92 -4.07 -0.45 -1.43
N SER A 93 -4.96 0.09 -2.28
CA SER A 93 -5.60 1.37 -2.11
C SER A 93 -7.11 1.20 -1.93
N LEU A 94 -7.64 1.79 -0.84
CA LEU A 94 -9.06 1.74 -0.50
C LEU A 94 -9.72 3.12 -0.68
N PRO A 95 -11.02 3.15 -1.02
CA PRO A 95 -11.82 4.37 -0.96
C PRO A 95 -12.16 4.70 0.50
N LEU A 96 -11.88 5.94 0.91
CA LEU A 96 -12.05 6.39 2.30
C LEU A 96 -12.96 7.62 2.44
N GLY A 97 -13.40 8.22 1.33
CA GLY A 97 -14.25 9.40 1.31
C GLY A 97 -15.74 9.04 1.21
N GLU A 98 -16.56 9.58 2.12
CA GLU A 98 -18.01 9.32 2.16
C GLU A 98 -18.75 9.79 0.91
N GLU A 99 -18.28 10.86 0.27
CA GLU A 99 -18.83 11.39 -0.99
C GLU A 99 -18.46 10.57 -2.25
N TYR A 100 -17.68 9.50 -2.09
CA TYR A 100 -17.21 8.67 -3.21
C TYR A 100 -17.74 7.24 -3.07
N THR A 101 -16.82 6.29 -2.88
CA THR A 101 -17.14 4.86 -2.85
C THR A 101 -16.94 4.22 -1.48
N TYR A 102 -16.72 5.03 -0.45
CA TYR A 102 -16.70 4.54 0.93
C TYR A 102 -18.10 4.12 1.36
N THR A 103 -18.27 2.85 1.67
CA THR A 103 -19.56 2.24 2.02
C THR A 103 -19.69 1.91 3.51
N GLY A 104 -18.88 2.58 4.34
CA GLY A 104 -18.95 2.47 5.79
C GLY A 104 -17.89 1.59 6.44
N GLU A 105 -17.77 1.67 7.75
CA GLU A 105 -16.74 1.03 8.55
C GLU A 105 -16.81 -0.50 8.45
N LYS A 106 -18.00 -1.06 8.36
CA LYS A 106 -18.20 -2.51 8.24
C LYS A 106 -17.58 -3.06 6.94
N ASN A 107 -17.85 -2.41 5.80
CA ASN A 107 -17.25 -2.82 4.54
C ASN A 107 -15.73 -2.69 4.56
N LEU A 108 -15.19 -1.62 5.16
CA LEU A 108 -13.76 -1.42 5.33
C LEU A 108 -13.13 -2.55 6.16
N GLU A 109 -13.75 -2.91 7.27
CA GLU A 109 -13.29 -4.02 8.12
C GLU A 109 -13.30 -5.34 7.38
N GLU A 110 -14.43 -5.69 6.73
CA GLU A 110 -14.58 -6.92 5.93
C GLU A 110 -13.57 -6.98 4.78
N THR A 111 -13.27 -5.84 4.14
CA THR A 111 -12.28 -5.74 3.07
C THR A 111 -10.87 -6.04 3.57
N ILE A 112 -10.47 -5.46 4.69
CA ILE A 112 -9.15 -5.71 5.29
C ILE A 112 -9.07 -7.14 5.84
N GLN A 113 -10.15 -7.66 6.43
CA GLN A 113 -10.21 -9.06 6.87
C GLN A 113 -10.01 -10.03 5.71
N ALA A 114 -10.67 -9.81 4.58
CA ALA A 114 -10.55 -10.64 3.40
C ALA A 114 -9.15 -10.58 2.76
N LEU A 115 -8.52 -9.40 2.81
CA LEU A 115 -7.16 -9.19 2.31
C LEU A 115 -6.14 -10.12 3.00
N PHE A 116 -6.27 -10.28 4.32
CA PHE A 116 -5.34 -11.07 5.15
C PHE A 116 -5.90 -12.44 5.56
N SER A 117 -6.98 -12.92 4.90
CA SER A 117 -7.62 -14.17 5.27
C SER A 117 -6.81 -15.43 4.94
N GLU A 118 -5.95 -15.36 3.93
CA GLU A 118 -5.07 -16.46 3.48
C GLU A 118 -3.70 -15.90 3.05
N PRO A 119 -2.64 -16.72 3.02
CA PRO A 119 -1.34 -16.30 2.48
C PRO A 119 -1.45 -15.78 1.05
N PHE A 120 -0.74 -14.71 0.73
CA PHE A 120 -0.77 -14.06 -0.57
C PHE A 120 -0.22 -14.96 -1.68
N GLY A 121 -0.77 -14.83 -2.89
CA GLY A 121 -0.26 -15.51 -4.08
C GLY A 121 -0.63 -16.99 -4.17
N GLY A 122 -1.64 -17.45 -3.40
CA GLY A 122 -2.10 -18.85 -3.45
C GLY A 122 -2.76 -19.28 -4.76
N GLY A 123 -3.16 -18.31 -5.59
CA GLY A 123 -3.88 -18.51 -6.85
C GLY A 123 -5.37 -18.84 -6.65
N TYR A 124 -6.22 -18.24 -7.50
CA TYR A 124 -7.66 -18.44 -7.46
C TYR A 124 -8.27 -18.40 -8.89
N PRO A 125 -9.27 -19.25 -9.24
CA PRO A 125 -9.72 -20.43 -8.47
C PRO A 125 -8.63 -21.49 -8.38
N LYS A 126 -8.77 -22.44 -7.46
CA LYS A 126 -7.74 -23.48 -7.24
C LYS A 126 -7.43 -24.31 -8.49
N SER A 127 -8.42 -24.51 -9.36
CA SER A 127 -8.24 -25.18 -10.67
C SER A 127 -7.27 -24.46 -11.63
N GLU A 128 -7.08 -23.14 -11.46
CA GLU A 128 -6.19 -22.31 -12.28
C GLU A 128 -5.00 -21.74 -11.51
N ALA A 129 -4.83 -22.11 -10.25
CA ALA A 129 -3.84 -21.52 -9.34
C ALA A 129 -2.42 -21.49 -9.96
N LYS A 130 -1.96 -22.59 -10.56
CA LYS A 130 -0.64 -22.69 -11.18
C LYS A 130 -0.43 -21.62 -12.27
N ARG A 131 -1.43 -21.39 -13.12
CA ARG A 131 -1.37 -20.36 -14.18
C ARG A 131 -1.35 -18.95 -13.57
N LYS A 132 -2.24 -18.68 -12.61
CA LYS A 132 -2.33 -17.37 -11.95
C LYS A 132 -1.05 -16.98 -11.22
N ILE A 133 -0.42 -17.92 -10.53
CA ILE A 133 0.88 -17.71 -9.88
C ILE A 133 1.97 -17.39 -10.91
N ALA A 134 2.01 -18.12 -12.01
CA ALA A 134 2.97 -17.85 -13.09
C ALA A 134 2.75 -16.49 -13.75
N ASP A 135 1.50 -16.08 -13.97
CA ASP A 135 1.15 -14.77 -14.55
C ASP A 135 1.53 -13.61 -13.60
N ALA A 136 1.27 -13.75 -12.30
CA ALA A 136 1.67 -12.75 -11.31
C ALA A 136 3.20 -12.57 -11.26
N LYS A 137 3.97 -13.68 -11.36
CA LYS A 137 5.43 -13.61 -11.46
C LYS A 137 5.89 -12.88 -12.72
N LYS A 138 5.31 -13.19 -13.89
CA LYS A 138 5.63 -12.50 -15.15
C LYS A 138 5.31 -11.01 -15.08
N LEU A 139 4.18 -10.63 -14.46
CA LEU A 139 3.83 -9.23 -14.26
C LEU A 139 4.90 -8.48 -13.45
N LYS A 140 5.38 -9.07 -12.36
CA LYS A 140 6.48 -8.49 -11.56
C LYS A 140 7.78 -8.34 -12.38
N GLU A 141 8.12 -9.32 -13.19
CA GLU A 141 9.28 -9.28 -14.10
C GLU A 141 9.16 -8.17 -15.16
N ILE A 142 7.96 -8.03 -15.77
CA ILE A 142 7.67 -6.95 -16.73
C ILE A 142 7.80 -5.59 -16.05
N LYS A 143 7.19 -5.43 -14.86
CA LYS A 143 7.26 -4.19 -14.08
C LYS A 143 8.73 -3.80 -13.81
N ALA A 144 9.54 -4.72 -13.31
CA ALA A 144 10.96 -4.48 -13.03
C ALA A 144 11.78 -4.08 -14.26
N LYS A 145 11.42 -4.61 -15.44
CA LYS A 145 12.13 -4.31 -16.71
C LYS A 145 11.63 -3.04 -17.40
N SER A 146 10.40 -2.64 -17.14
CA SER A 146 9.76 -1.47 -17.80
C SER A 146 9.97 -0.16 -17.07
N GLN A 147 10.61 -0.18 -15.92
CA GLN A 147 10.84 1.00 -15.09
C GLN A 147 12.33 1.21 -14.87
N ILE A 148 12.71 2.47 -14.62
CA ILE A 148 14.06 2.81 -14.21
C ILE A 148 14.31 2.40 -12.76
N ASP A 149 15.57 2.28 -12.38
CA ASP A 149 15.97 2.09 -10.99
C ASP A 149 15.40 3.18 -10.08
N PHE A 150 15.06 2.82 -8.84
CA PHE A 150 14.38 3.74 -7.93
C PHE A 150 15.23 4.95 -7.53
N GLU A 151 16.55 4.78 -7.32
CA GLU A 151 17.44 5.90 -7.03
C GLU A 151 17.57 6.84 -8.24
N MET A 152 17.66 6.29 -9.44
CA MET A 152 17.64 7.08 -10.67
C MET A 152 16.30 7.81 -10.86
N PHE A 153 15.19 7.22 -10.42
CA PHE A 153 13.88 7.85 -10.43
C PHE A 153 13.83 9.03 -9.47
N LEU A 154 14.27 8.86 -8.22
CA LEU A 154 14.30 9.93 -7.21
C LEU A 154 15.12 11.15 -7.68
N ASN A 155 16.26 10.91 -8.34
CA ASN A 155 17.13 11.98 -8.85
C ASN A 155 16.51 12.80 -10.00
N LYS A 156 15.40 12.33 -10.59
CA LYS A 156 14.67 13.03 -11.67
C LYS A 156 13.42 13.78 -11.18
N LEU A 157 13.04 13.57 -9.92
CA LEU A 157 11.89 14.25 -9.33
C LEU A 157 12.26 15.61 -8.78
N ASP A 158 11.24 16.42 -8.49
CA ASP A 158 11.39 17.65 -7.74
C ASP A 158 12.08 17.40 -6.40
N PRO A 159 13.22 18.03 -6.13
CA PRO A 159 13.98 17.82 -4.89
C PRO A 159 13.18 18.14 -3.61
N ASP A 160 12.29 19.14 -3.65
CA ASP A 160 11.50 19.54 -2.50
C ASP A 160 10.45 18.45 -2.16
N MET A 161 9.82 17.86 -3.18
CA MET A 161 8.91 16.72 -2.99
C MET A 161 9.65 15.50 -2.39
N VAL A 162 10.84 15.19 -2.89
CA VAL A 162 11.68 14.10 -2.37
C VAL A 162 12.09 14.35 -0.92
N LYS A 163 12.52 15.59 -0.61
CA LYS A 163 12.89 16.01 0.75
C LYS A 163 11.70 15.88 1.70
N LYS A 164 10.52 16.32 1.29
CA LYS A 164 9.29 16.24 2.08
C LYS A 164 8.88 14.79 2.38
N ALA A 165 8.96 13.89 1.39
CA ALA A 165 8.68 12.46 1.59
C ALA A 165 9.70 11.79 2.54
N LYS A 166 11.00 12.11 2.41
CA LYS A 166 12.04 11.65 3.33
C LYS A 166 11.83 12.15 4.77
N TYR A 167 11.45 13.41 4.93
CA TYR A 167 11.12 13.98 6.22
C TYR A 167 9.96 13.25 6.90
N LYS A 168 8.88 12.99 6.15
CA LYS A 168 7.73 12.20 6.63
C LYS A 168 8.15 10.81 7.08
N MET A 169 8.95 10.12 6.27
CA MET A 169 9.47 8.80 6.60
C MET A 169 10.23 8.81 7.93
N HIS A 170 11.16 9.75 8.11
CA HIS A 170 11.99 9.86 9.30
C HIS A 170 11.19 10.17 10.56
N ASN A 171 10.28 11.13 10.49
CA ASN A 171 9.44 11.50 11.64
C ASN A 171 8.47 10.40 12.05
N SER A 172 7.99 9.60 11.12
CA SER A 172 7.12 8.47 11.45
C SER A 172 7.86 7.40 12.27
N PHE A 173 9.15 7.17 12.03
CA PHE A 173 9.97 6.27 12.86
C PHE A 173 10.17 6.83 14.28
N ASN A 174 10.47 8.11 14.43
CA ASN A 174 10.65 8.73 15.74
C ASN A 174 9.37 8.64 16.60
N LEU A 175 8.19 8.82 15.99
CA LEU A 175 6.90 8.68 16.69
C LEU A 175 6.56 7.23 17.09
N ILE A 176 7.17 6.24 16.43
CA ILE A 176 7.02 4.82 16.77
C ILE A 176 7.86 4.52 18.00
N ASP A 177 9.10 4.97 18.03
CA ASP A 177 10.02 4.76 19.15
C ASP A 177 9.51 5.41 20.44
N ASP A 178 8.97 6.64 20.37
CA ASP A 178 8.38 7.35 21.52
C ASP A 178 7.13 6.66 22.09
N LYS A 179 6.36 5.94 21.28
CA LYS A 179 5.15 5.22 21.71
C LYS A 179 5.42 3.80 22.20
N GLN A 180 6.62 3.25 21.96
CA GLN A 180 7.03 1.97 22.54
C GLN A 180 7.69 2.13 23.91
N CYS A 181 8.06 3.36 24.31
CA CYS A 181 8.64 3.68 25.62
C CYS A 181 7.60 4.10 26.69
N ASN A 182 6.31 4.15 26.38
CA ASN A 182 5.22 4.42 27.30
C ASN A 182 4.19 3.27 27.25
#